data_ba30f6c43abb4db252c2248582b576b3
#
_entry.id   ba30f6c43abb4db252c2248582b576b3
#
_cell.length_a   1.000
_cell.length_b   1.000
_cell.length_c   1.000
_cell.angle_alpha   90.00
_cell.angle_beta   90.00
_cell.angle_gamma   90.00
#
_symmetry.space_group_name_H-M   'P 1'
#
loop_
_entity.id
_entity.type
_entity.pdbx_description
1 polymer ?
#
loop_
_entity_poly.entity_id
_entity_poly.type
_entity_poly.pdbx_seq_one_letter_code
_entity_poly.pdbx_strand_id
1 'polypeptide(L)'
;MTNVPQNLRDMWKDIYCLFDANYLMPNTEDAWQKFWDQAMRVKMKYEDQRKLMDLLIIVGDMIGERQKAEKPPVEGNPCTLEDMKLF
;
A
#
# COMPACT_ATOMS: atom_id res chain seq x y z
N MET A 1 0.22 2.25 -28.65
CA MET A 1 1.48 1.58 -28.39
C MET A 1 2.17 2.21 -27.19
N THR A 2 2.70 1.38 -26.32
CA THR A 2 3.31 1.91 -25.10
C THR A 2 4.81 2.05 -25.27
N ASN A 3 5.38 3.04 -24.60
CA ASN A 3 6.83 3.25 -24.61
C ASN A 3 7.53 2.59 -23.44
N VAL A 4 6.76 1.95 -22.58
CA VAL A 4 7.30 1.34 -21.36
C VAL A 4 7.75 -0.09 -21.65
N PRO A 5 8.96 -0.48 -21.27
CA PRO A 5 9.42 -1.86 -21.46
C PRO A 5 8.49 -2.86 -20.79
N GLN A 6 8.45 -4.07 -21.34
CA GLN A 6 7.53 -5.10 -20.84
C GLN A 6 7.76 -5.42 -19.37
N ASN A 7 9.01 -5.51 -18.94
CA ASN A 7 9.28 -5.84 -17.55
C ASN A 7 8.75 -4.79 -16.58
N LEU A 8 8.77 -3.52 -16.99
CA LEU A 8 8.21 -2.47 -16.13
C LEU A 8 6.71 -2.50 -16.13
N ARG A 9 6.10 -2.82 -17.26
CA ARG A 9 4.65 -2.98 -17.31
C ARG A 9 4.20 -4.13 -16.41
N ASP A 10 4.95 -5.22 -16.45
CA ASP A 10 4.65 -6.36 -15.58
C ASP A 10 4.80 -5.99 -14.11
N MET A 11 5.82 -5.21 -13.78
CA MET A 11 6.03 -4.75 -12.42
C MET A 11 4.85 -3.91 -11.93
N TRP A 12 4.40 -2.95 -12.74
CA TRP A 12 3.27 -2.12 -12.37
C TRP A 12 2.00 -2.93 -12.23
N LYS A 13 1.82 -3.94 -13.08
CA LYS A 13 0.68 -4.82 -12.98
C LYS A 13 0.71 -5.59 -11.66
N ASP A 14 1.88 -6.10 -11.29
CA ASP A 14 2.03 -6.84 -10.04
C ASP A 14 1.78 -5.93 -8.85
N ILE A 15 2.24 -4.68 -8.91
CA ILE A 15 2.00 -3.71 -7.85
C ILE A 15 0.51 -3.46 -7.70
N TYR A 16 -0.18 -3.27 -8.81
CA TYR A 16 -1.61 -3.03 -8.76
C TYR A 16 -2.36 -4.24 -8.21
N CYS A 17 -1.96 -5.44 -8.62
CA CYS A 17 -2.59 -6.65 -8.12
C CYS A 17 -2.38 -6.80 -6.61
N LEU A 18 -1.20 -6.45 -6.12
CA LEU A 18 -0.92 -6.48 -4.71
C LEU A 18 -1.81 -5.48 -3.97
N PHE A 19 -1.92 -4.28 -4.50
CA PHE A 19 -2.76 -3.25 -3.93
C PHE A 19 -4.23 -3.69 -3.90
N ASP A 20 -4.73 -4.16 -5.03
CA ASP A 20 -6.11 -4.56 -5.15
C ASP A 20 -6.46 -5.72 -4.22
N ALA A 21 -5.58 -6.72 -4.15
CA ALA A 21 -5.85 -7.91 -3.34
C ALA A 21 -5.87 -7.59 -1.85
N ASN A 22 -5.18 -6.54 -1.43
CA ASN A 22 -5.04 -6.23 0.00
C ASN A 22 -5.77 -4.96 0.40
N TYR A 23 -6.42 -4.29 -0.55
CA TYR A 23 -7.00 -2.98 -0.26
C TYR A 23 -8.03 -3.03 0.86
N LEU A 24 -8.81 -4.09 0.92
CA LEU A 24 -9.87 -4.22 1.93
C LEU A 24 -9.46 -5.08 3.12
N MET A 25 -8.18 -5.39 3.25
CA MET A 25 -7.74 -6.23 4.36
C MET A 25 -7.97 -5.55 5.69
N PRO A 26 -8.19 -6.34 6.75
CA PRO A 26 -8.35 -5.75 8.08
C PRO A 26 -7.03 -5.21 8.59
N ASN A 27 -7.10 -4.30 9.53
CA ASN A 27 -5.90 -3.73 10.13
C ASN A 27 -5.43 -4.61 11.28
N THR A 28 -4.91 -5.78 10.93
CA THR A 28 -4.39 -6.74 11.89
C THR A 28 -2.95 -7.06 11.56
N GLU A 29 -2.22 -7.51 12.53
CA GLU A 29 -0.82 -7.86 12.33
C GLU A 29 -0.68 -8.97 11.29
N ASP A 30 -1.54 -9.97 11.34
CA ASP A 30 -1.50 -11.06 10.37
C ASP A 30 -1.70 -10.57 8.95
N ALA A 31 -2.66 -9.69 8.74
CA ALA A 31 -2.94 -9.18 7.41
C ALA A 31 -1.76 -8.37 6.89
N TRP A 32 -1.17 -7.53 7.74
CA TRP A 32 -0.01 -6.74 7.34
C TRP A 32 1.20 -7.62 7.08
N GLN A 33 1.37 -8.68 7.85
CA GLN A 33 2.46 -9.62 7.62
C GLN A 33 2.33 -10.28 6.25
N LYS A 34 1.13 -10.71 5.90
CA LYS A 34 0.89 -11.32 4.60
C LYS A 34 1.12 -10.32 3.47
N PHE A 35 0.68 -9.08 3.67
CA PHE A 35 0.90 -8.04 2.69
C PHE A 35 2.40 -7.85 2.42
N TRP A 36 3.18 -7.70 3.49
CA TRP A 36 4.61 -7.48 3.32
C TRP A 36 5.32 -8.71 2.75
N ASP A 37 4.86 -9.92 3.07
CA ASP A 37 5.41 -11.12 2.46
C ASP A 37 5.19 -11.10 0.95
N GLN A 38 4.00 -10.73 0.51
CA GLN A 38 3.70 -10.62 -0.91
C GLN A 38 4.50 -9.51 -1.56
N ALA A 39 4.62 -8.38 -0.87
CA ALA A 39 5.38 -7.25 -1.39
C ALA A 39 6.85 -7.62 -1.58
N MET A 40 7.42 -8.36 -0.65
CA MET A 40 8.81 -8.77 -0.78
C MET A 40 9.00 -9.74 -1.94
N ARG A 41 8.01 -10.56 -2.24
CA ARG A 41 8.09 -11.43 -3.42
C ARG A 41 8.12 -10.62 -4.70
N VAL A 42 7.31 -9.56 -4.77
CA VAL A 42 7.34 -8.67 -5.92
C VAL A 42 8.71 -8.01 -6.01
N LYS A 43 9.23 -7.55 -4.89
CA LYS A 43 10.54 -6.91 -4.87
C LYS A 43 11.62 -7.84 -5.39
N MET A 44 11.60 -9.10 -4.98
CA MET A 44 12.59 -10.06 -5.41
C MET A 44 12.47 -10.38 -6.89
N LYS A 45 11.26 -10.35 -7.41
CA LYS A 45 11.02 -10.62 -8.81
C LYS A 45 11.62 -9.53 -9.71
N TYR A 46 11.67 -8.30 -9.19
CA TYR A 46 12.19 -7.15 -9.95
C TYR A 46 13.32 -6.48 -9.18
N GLU A 47 14.27 -7.27 -8.73
CA GLU A 47 15.27 -6.78 -7.78
C GLU A 47 16.18 -5.69 -8.35
N ASP A 48 16.23 -5.55 -9.68
CA ASP A 48 17.03 -4.50 -10.30
C ASP A 48 16.31 -3.14 -10.31
N GLN A 49 15.08 -3.09 -9.85
CA GLN A 49 14.30 -1.85 -9.86
C GLN A 49 14.43 -1.15 -8.51
N ARG A 50 15.26 -0.11 -8.46
CA ARG A 50 15.56 0.56 -7.21
C ARG A 50 14.36 1.21 -6.56
N LYS A 51 13.48 1.78 -7.38
CA LYS A 51 12.33 2.53 -6.85
C LYS A 51 11.19 1.64 -6.40
N LEU A 52 11.30 0.33 -6.67
CA LEU A 52 10.20 -0.55 -6.37
C LEU A 52 9.86 -0.58 -4.88
N MET A 53 10.86 -0.59 -4.02
CA MET A 53 10.59 -0.59 -2.58
C MET A 53 9.82 0.64 -2.16
N ASP A 54 10.17 1.80 -2.71
CA ASP A 54 9.45 3.03 -2.43
C ASP A 54 7.99 2.91 -2.85
N LEU A 55 7.75 2.30 -4.01
CA LEU A 55 6.38 2.12 -4.51
C LEU A 55 5.59 1.18 -3.60
N LEU A 56 6.23 0.12 -3.12
CA LEU A 56 5.56 -0.82 -2.23
C LEU A 56 5.21 -0.15 -0.90
N ILE A 57 6.06 0.71 -0.40
CA ILE A 57 5.78 1.47 0.82
C ILE A 57 4.59 2.39 0.60
N ILE A 58 4.53 3.04 -0.57
CA ILE A 58 3.41 3.91 -0.91
C ILE A 58 2.11 3.11 -0.94
N VAL A 59 2.14 1.92 -1.53
CA VAL A 59 0.96 1.07 -1.57
C VAL A 59 0.49 0.74 -0.15
N GLY A 60 1.42 0.39 0.73
CA GLY A 60 1.08 0.13 2.12
C GLY A 60 0.49 1.34 2.80
N ASP A 61 1.05 2.52 2.54
CA ASP A 61 0.53 3.76 3.11
C ASP A 61 -0.89 4.03 2.64
N MET A 62 -1.18 3.78 1.36
CA MET A 62 -2.52 4.01 0.83
C MET A 62 -3.53 3.07 1.48
N ILE A 63 -3.16 1.82 1.71
CA ILE A 63 -4.03 0.88 2.40
C ILE A 63 -4.27 1.35 3.83
N GLY A 64 -3.22 1.81 4.50
CA GLY A 64 -3.33 2.33 5.86
C GLY A 64 -4.23 3.56 5.93
N GLU A 65 -4.17 4.43 4.93
CA GLU A 65 -5.03 5.60 4.87
C GLU A 65 -6.49 5.19 4.78
N ARG A 66 -6.79 4.18 3.96
CA ARG A 66 -8.15 3.69 3.86
C ARG A 66 -8.64 3.16 5.20
N GLN A 67 -7.77 2.41 5.89
CA GLN A 67 -8.15 1.83 7.18
C GLN A 67 -8.46 2.92 8.20
N LYS A 68 -7.69 3.99 8.19
CA LYS A 68 -7.95 5.11 9.08
C LYS A 68 -9.26 5.79 8.73
N ALA A 69 -9.51 5.95 7.45
CA ALA A 69 -10.72 6.65 7.00
C ALA A 69 -11.98 5.88 7.36
N GLU A 70 -11.89 4.56 7.41
CA GLU A 70 -13.05 3.73 7.71
C GLU A 70 -13.35 3.64 9.20
N LYS A 71 -12.36 3.91 10.02
CA LYS A 71 -12.60 3.83 11.44
C LYS A 71 -13.48 4.97 11.88
N PRO A 72 -14.52 4.69 12.61
CA PRO A 72 -15.34 5.80 13.13
C PRO A 72 -14.47 6.59 14.08
N PRO A 73 -14.67 7.87 14.13
CA PRO A 73 -13.93 8.70 15.05
C PRO A 73 -14.24 8.21 16.45
N VAL A 74 -13.23 7.97 17.15
CA VAL A 74 -13.40 7.57 18.46
C VAL A 74 -13.86 8.71 19.16
N GLU A 75 -14.85 8.62 19.56
CA GLU A 75 -15.27 9.60 20.14
C GLU A 75 -14.37 10.59 20.38
N GLY A 76 -14.46 11.25 20.30
CA GLY A 76 -13.68 12.22 20.42
C GLY A 76 -12.71 12.64 19.82
N ASN A 77 -12.60 12.51 19.75
CA ASN A 77 -11.78 13.03 19.24
C ASN A 77 -11.63 13.51 18.35
N PRO A 78 -11.80 13.88 18.21
CA PRO A 78 -11.56 14.33 17.31
C PRO A 78 -10.69 14.90 17.01
N CYS A 79 -10.45 14.98 17.34
CA CYS A 79 -9.78 15.65 17.05
C CYS A 79 -9.08 15.49 16.50
N THR A 80 -9.05 15.07 16.49
CA THR A 80 -8.44 15.20 15.99
C THR A 80 -8.24 15.49 15.10
N LEU A 81 -8.54 15.53 14.82
CA LEU A 81 -8.34 16.09 14.03
C LEU A 81 -8.00 16.88 13.84
N GLU A 82 -8.07 17.10 14.17
CA GLU A 82 -7.69 17.98 14.05
C GLU A 82 -6.79 18.02 14.06
N ASP A 83 -6.71 17.58 14.41
CA ASP A 83 -5.87 17.77 14.42
C ASP A 83 -5.20 17.53 13.63
N MET A 84 -5.41 17.09 13.23
CA MET A 84 -4.89 17.09 12.46
C MET A 84 -4.87 17.67 11.68
N LYS A 85 -5.10 18.07 11.53
CA LYS A 85 -5.04 18.80 10.81
C LYS A 85 -4.26 19.24 10.57
N LEU A 86 -3.90 19.20 10.61
CA LEU A 86 -3.19 19.74 10.33
C LEU A 86 -2.61 19.70 9.63
N PHE A 87 -2.53 19.44 9.29
CA PHE A 87 -1.93 19.72 8.62
C PHE A 87 -1.85 20.12 8.15
#